data_672a4e2248abe22b4c04c62defc979d8
#
_entry.id   672a4e2248abe22b4c04c62defc979d8
#
_cell.length_a   1.000
_cell.length_b   1.000
_cell.length_c   1.000
_cell.angle_alpha   90.00
_cell.angle_beta   90.00
_cell.angle_gamma   90.00
#
_symmetry.space_group_name_H-M   'P 1'
#
loop_
_entity.id
_entity.type
_entity.pdbx_description
1 polymer ?
#
loop_
_entity_poly.entity_id
_entity_poly.type
_entity_poly.pdbx_seq_one_letter_code
_entity_poly.pdbx_strand_id
1 'polypeptide(L)'
;MYSQVNGMGLFGMNAFKVTAEIMSSRGQPSFDIVGLGDLAVQESKMRIKGALSGIGISVSGQRLTVNLAPADVRKCGSLYDFTIIAAILAVNNIITDDLSGCAFIGEVSLGGSLVFTGGIISMAIEAKKCGIKRLFLPAENAKEASVVEGLSVYGISHISDLINHFAGKKRISPEPPYVPSAEMFETEDLSDVKGQALARHALEVAAAGFHNVLLIGPPGTGKSMIAKRIPSILPPMTFDESIETTGIHSIAGMLDREKPIVTVRPFRSVSHTASAVGLIGGGSIPRPGEISLAHNGVLFLDELPEFDRRTLETLRQPLEDGVITISRAQGSVSYPCDIMLVTAMNPCPCGNFGNPKGKCTCSQNMIQNYLGKISRPVLDRIDIQVEMPQLSYEEISSAKKGEPSSAVLERIMKAREIQQKRFAGTEIRSNSKIPPSYLHEMCPMDENAKQMLSDCFDKMGLSARAYDRILKVARTCADLSGSEVIRRQDISSAVNFRSLDRKYWGAGK
;
A
#
# COMPACT_ATOMS: atom_id res chain seq x y z
N MET A 1 -1.14 46.26 -3.87
CA MET A 1 -0.32 45.38 -4.69
C MET A 1 -0.95 43.99 -4.65
N TYR A 2 -0.87 43.24 -5.75
CA TYR A 2 -1.42 41.88 -5.88
C TYR A 2 -0.34 40.93 -6.39
N SER A 3 -0.33 39.73 -5.91
CA SER A 3 0.50 38.63 -6.42
C SER A 3 -0.23 37.32 -6.25
N GLN A 4 0.11 36.32 -7.05
CA GLN A 4 -0.36 34.97 -6.93
C GLN A 4 0.79 33.97 -7.06
N VAL A 5 0.77 32.92 -6.25
CA VAL A 5 1.81 31.88 -6.22
C VAL A 5 1.15 30.52 -6.08
N ASN A 6 1.65 29.52 -6.81
CA ASN A 6 1.12 28.18 -6.72
C ASN A 6 1.77 27.39 -5.58
N GLY A 7 0.97 26.60 -4.94
CA GLY A 7 1.34 25.54 -4.03
C GLY A 7 0.56 24.27 -4.36
N MET A 8 0.76 23.24 -3.54
CA MET A 8 -0.01 22.00 -3.66
C MET A 8 -0.69 21.70 -2.33
N GLY A 9 -1.85 21.08 -2.40
CA GLY A 9 -2.58 20.54 -1.28
C GLY A 9 -2.68 19.03 -1.36
N LEU A 10 -2.97 18.39 -0.23
CA LEU A 10 -3.16 16.95 -0.14
C LEU A 10 -4.39 16.64 0.72
N PHE A 11 -5.26 15.77 0.22
CA PHE A 11 -6.38 15.21 0.98
C PHE A 11 -6.45 13.70 0.76
N GLY A 12 -6.02 12.93 1.75
CA GLY A 12 -5.77 11.50 1.58
C GLY A 12 -4.66 11.26 0.55
N MET A 13 -4.93 10.48 -0.49
CA MET A 13 -4.01 10.24 -1.62
C MET A 13 -4.11 11.30 -2.71
N ASN A 14 -5.18 12.11 -2.70
CA ASN A 14 -5.45 13.06 -3.77
C ASN A 14 -4.72 14.39 -3.52
N ALA A 15 -3.73 14.66 -4.33
CA ALA A 15 -3.10 15.96 -4.38
C ALA A 15 -3.89 16.91 -5.32
N PHE A 16 -3.84 18.19 -5.03
CA PHE A 16 -4.50 19.22 -5.85
C PHE A 16 -3.70 20.52 -5.81
N LYS A 17 -3.84 21.28 -6.89
CA LYS A 17 -3.19 22.61 -7.00
C LYS A 17 -3.90 23.59 -6.07
N VAL A 18 -3.12 24.37 -5.34
CA VAL A 18 -3.57 25.52 -4.53
C VAL A 18 -2.90 26.77 -5.06
N THR A 19 -3.65 27.87 -5.17
CA THR A 19 -3.09 29.18 -5.50
C THR A 19 -3.26 30.09 -4.28
N ALA A 20 -2.15 30.60 -3.76
CA ALA A 20 -2.16 31.66 -2.77
C ALA A 20 -2.21 33.02 -3.48
N GLU A 21 -3.37 33.66 -3.43
CA GLU A 21 -3.58 35.01 -3.94
C GLU A 21 -3.39 35.98 -2.77
N ILE A 22 -2.50 36.95 -2.92
CA ILE A 22 -2.22 37.92 -1.86
C ILE A 22 -2.48 39.34 -2.33
N MET A 23 -3.19 40.08 -1.48
CA MET A 23 -3.41 41.49 -1.63
C MET A 23 -2.78 42.24 -0.46
N SER A 24 -1.92 43.21 -0.81
CA SER A 24 -1.35 44.16 0.14
C SER A 24 -1.97 45.54 -0.09
N SER A 25 -2.57 46.12 0.94
CA SER A 25 -3.21 47.42 0.92
C SER A 25 -2.76 48.32 2.09
N ARG A 26 -2.93 49.64 1.94
CA ARG A 26 -2.73 50.59 3.07
C ARG A 26 -3.92 50.51 4.03
N GLY A 27 -3.69 50.62 5.31
CA GLY A 27 -4.73 50.60 6.33
C GLY A 27 -4.20 50.13 7.66
N GLN A 28 -5.13 49.82 8.59
CA GLN A 28 -4.76 49.25 9.86
C GLN A 28 -4.09 47.88 9.64
N PRO A 29 -2.90 47.64 10.22
CA PRO A 29 -2.17 46.40 9.99
C PRO A 29 -2.98 45.17 10.38
N SER A 30 -3.20 44.29 9.40
CA SER A 30 -3.82 42.97 9.65
C SER A 30 -3.19 41.91 8.75
N PHE A 31 -3.28 40.64 9.14
CA PHE A 31 -2.89 39.51 8.34
C PHE A 31 -3.99 38.45 8.41
N ASP A 32 -4.74 38.34 7.34
CA ASP A 32 -5.91 37.47 7.24
C ASP A 32 -5.71 36.41 6.18
N ILE A 33 -6.04 35.14 6.54
CA ILE A 33 -6.01 34.00 5.62
C ILE A 33 -7.45 33.51 5.47
N VAL A 34 -7.92 33.43 4.21
CA VAL A 34 -9.25 32.96 3.82
C VAL A 34 -9.13 31.80 2.85
N GLY A 35 -10.20 31.04 2.58
CA GLY A 35 -10.21 29.92 1.65
C GLY A 35 -10.33 28.54 2.31
N LEU A 36 -11.24 28.38 3.29
CA LEU A 36 -11.55 27.11 3.98
C LEU A 36 -10.34 26.40 4.62
N GLY A 37 -9.40 27.15 5.20
CA GLY A 37 -8.32 26.60 5.98
C GLY A 37 -8.80 26.06 7.36
N ASP A 38 -8.21 24.98 7.81
CA ASP A 38 -8.40 24.46 9.18
C ASP A 38 -7.68 25.32 10.25
N LEU A 39 -7.70 24.89 11.51
CA LEU A 39 -7.01 25.59 12.59
C LEU A 39 -5.51 25.71 12.34
N ALA A 40 -4.88 24.67 11.78
CA ALA A 40 -3.45 24.66 11.50
C ALA A 40 -3.08 25.74 10.45
N VAL A 41 -3.92 25.93 9.42
CA VAL A 41 -3.78 27.03 8.45
C VAL A 41 -3.99 28.38 9.11
N GLN A 42 -4.89 28.50 10.08
CA GLN A 42 -5.04 29.75 10.83
C GLN A 42 -3.84 30.06 11.72
N GLU A 43 -3.25 29.05 12.34
CA GLU A 43 -2.02 29.16 13.14
C GLU A 43 -0.79 29.50 12.31
N SER A 44 -0.78 29.23 11.00
CA SER A 44 0.28 29.61 10.06
C SER A 44 0.62 31.10 10.12
N LYS A 45 -0.36 31.96 10.44
CA LYS A 45 -0.13 33.40 10.58
C LYS A 45 0.99 33.72 11.57
N MET A 46 1.03 32.99 12.70
CA MET A 46 2.05 33.23 13.74
C MET A 46 3.41 32.72 13.29
N ARG A 47 3.45 31.53 12.68
CA ARG A 47 4.69 30.95 12.17
C ARG A 47 5.29 31.79 11.06
N ILE A 48 4.49 32.24 10.09
CA ILE A 48 4.92 33.08 8.96
C ILE A 48 5.45 34.43 9.45
N LYS A 49 4.74 35.09 10.39
CA LYS A 49 5.22 36.35 10.98
C LYS A 49 6.55 36.18 11.71
N GLY A 50 6.70 35.13 12.52
CA GLY A 50 7.94 34.80 13.22
C GLY A 50 9.09 34.56 12.25
N ALA A 51 8.89 33.71 11.27
CA ALA A 51 9.89 33.36 10.26
C ALA A 51 10.38 34.59 9.45
N LEU A 52 9.45 35.43 8.97
CA LEU A 52 9.81 36.64 8.23
C LEU A 52 10.51 37.68 9.11
N SER A 53 10.05 37.88 10.35
CA SER A 53 10.71 38.76 11.31
C SER A 53 12.13 38.31 11.63
N GLY A 54 12.36 37.01 11.77
CA GLY A 54 13.69 36.42 12.02
C GLY A 54 14.73 36.72 10.95
N ILE A 55 14.29 36.98 9.71
CA ILE A 55 15.18 37.36 8.57
C ILE A 55 15.12 38.87 8.26
N GLY A 56 14.54 39.68 9.16
CA GLY A 56 14.48 41.15 9.02
C GLY A 56 13.42 41.67 8.04
N ILE A 57 12.48 40.83 7.62
CA ILE A 57 11.35 41.25 6.76
C ILE A 57 10.15 41.53 7.64
N SER A 58 9.78 42.80 7.76
CA SER A 58 8.61 43.22 8.51
C SER A 58 7.35 43.23 7.63
N VAL A 59 6.36 42.46 8.05
CA VAL A 59 4.97 42.54 7.53
C VAL A 59 4.11 43.52 8.34
N SER A 60 4.71 44.20 9.33
CA SER A 60 4.04 45.20 10.17
C SER A 60 3.81 46.48 9.38
N GLY A 61 2.63 47.07 9.44
CA GLY A 61 2.29 48.29 8.75
C GLY A 61 1.49 48.14 7.46
N GLN A 62 1.24 46.89 7.03
CA GLN A 62 0.41 46.58 5.84
C GLN A 62 -0.82 45.76 6.25
N ARG A 63 -1.92 45.96 5.52
CA ARG A 63 -3.04 45.03 5.55
C ARG A 63 -2.83 43.95 4.50
N LEU A 64 -2.54 42.73 4.94
CA LEU A 64 -2.34 41.56 4.09
C LEU A 64 -3.56 40.66 4.15
N THR A 65 -4.13 40.34 2.99
CA THR A 65 -5.19 39.32 2.87
C THR A 65 -4.68 38.26 1.92
N VAL A 66 -4.65 37.02 2.37
CA VAL A 66 -4.27 35.84 1.59
C VAL A 66 -5.51 35.00 1.36
N ASN A 67 -5.83 34.70 0.11
CA ASN A 67 -6.85 33.73 -0.27
C ASN A 67 -6.19 32.47 -0.81
N LEU A 68 -6.56 31.30 -0.25
CA LEU A 68 -6.11 30.00 -0.73
C LEU A 68 -7.19 29.41 -1.65
N ALA A 69 -7.05 29.55 -2.96
CA ALA A 69 -7.96 29.01 -3.96
C ALA A 69 -7.57 27.54 -4.31
N PRO A 70 -8.55 26.69 -4.71
CA PRO A 70 -9.98 26.93 -4.85
C PRO A 70 -10.72 26.91 -3.49
N ALA A 71 -11.81 27.65 -3.38
CA ALA A 71 -12.54 27.82 -2.11
C ALA A 71 -13.43 26.63 -1.72
N ASP A 72 -13.72 25.74 -2.66
CA ASP A 72 -14.56 24.53 -2.47
C ASP A 72 -13.80 23.34 -1.85
N VAL A 73 -12.46 23.37 -1.87
CA VAL A 73 -11.61 22.33 -1.29
C VAL A 73 -11.04 22.78 0.05
N ARG A 74 -11.24 21.97 1.08
CA ARG A 74 -10.69 22.26 2.42
C ARG A 74 -9.17 22.10 2.43
N LYS A 75 -8.46 23.07 2.99
CA LYS A 75 -7.01 23.07 3.19
C LYS A 75 -6.71 22.64 4.60
N CYS A 76 -5.94 21.57 4.74
CA CYS A 76 -5.59 20.99 6.04
C CYS A 76 -4.07 21.02 6.25
N GLY A 77 -3.67 21.27 7.49
CA GLY A 77 -2.26 21.23 7.88
C GLY A 77 -1.48 22.52 7.56
N SER A 78 -0.16 22.42 7.76
CA SER A 78 0.78 23.56 7.72
C SER A 78 1.57 23.65 6.41
N LEU A 79 1.32 22.78 5.44
CA LEU A 79 2.10 22.68 4.20
C LEU A 79 2.01 23.91 3.26
N TYR A 80 1.10 24.85 3.55
CA TYR A 80 0.90 26.09 2.79
C TYR A 80 1.76 27.25 3.27
N ASP A 81 2.45 27.13 4.42
CA ASP A 81 3.26 28.23 4.99
C ASP A 81 4.27 28.76 3.98
N PHE A 82 4.98 27.86 3.29
CA PHE A 82 5.99 28.24 2.32
C PHE A 82 5.38 28.88 1.05
N THR A 83 4.21 28.42 0.61
CA THR A 83 3.45 29.04 -0.51
C THR A 83 3.06 30.49 -0.15
N ILE A 84 2.57 30.69 1.06
CA ILE A 84 2.14 32.02 1.55
C ILE A 84 3.36 32.94 1.71
N ILE A 85 4.48 32.45 2.23
CA ILE A 85 5.72 33.21 2.33
C ILE A 85 6.21 33.62 0.95
N ALA A 86 6.25 32.73 -0.02
CA ALA A 86 6.64 33.05 -1.39
C ALA A 86 5.74 34.14 -2.01
N ALA A 87 4.43 34.09 -1.74
CA ALA A 87 3.49 35.13 -2.19
C ALA A 87 3.74 36.47 -1.48
N ILE A 88 4.08 36.47 -0.18
CA ILE A 88 4.45 37.70 0.58
C ILE A 88 5.75 38.29 0.01
N LEU A 89 6.75 37.47 -0.30
CA LEU A 89 8.00 37.92 -0.88
C LEU A 89 7.79 38.54 -2.29
N ALA A 90 6.91 37.94 -3.09
CA ALA A 90 6.58 38.44 -4.41
C ALA A 90 5.79 39.77 -4.36
N VAL A 91 4.77 39.90 -3.51
CA VAL A 91 3.97 41.14 -3.43
C VAL A 91 4.78 42.31 -2.88
N ASN A 92 5.84 42.04 -2.10
CA ASN A 92 6.78 43.06 -1.62
C ASN A 92 7.98 43.32 -2.55
N ASN A 93 7.97 42.76 -3.79
CA ASN A 93 9.04 42.87 -4.79
C ASN A 93 10.42 42.38 -4.30
N ILE A 94 10.47 41.45 -3.32
CA ILE A 94 11.70 40.81 -2.89
C ILE A 94 12.08 39.68 -3.87
N ILE A 95 11.07 39.02 -4.42
CA ILE A 95 11.18 38.12 -5.57
C ILE A 95 10.47 38.78 -6.75
N THR A 96 11.20 39.04 -7.83
CA THR A 96 10.68 39.75 -9.02
C THR A 96 10.56 38.83 -10.23
N ASP A 97 11.00 37.59 -10.12
CA ASP A 97 10.94 36.57 -11.17
C ASP A 97 9.49 36.16 -11.46
N ASP A 98 9.25 35.62 -12.67
CA ASP A 98 7.99 35.00 -13.01
C ASP A 98 7.87 33.65 -12.26
N LEU A 99 6.88 33.57 -11.36
CA LEU A 99 6.58 32.42 -10.56
C LEU A 99 5.44 31.53 -11.11
N SER A 100 4.91 31.85 -12.30
CA SER A 100 3.76 31.14 -12.88
C SER A 100 4.02 29.66 -13.09
N GLY A 101 5.25 29.28 -13.45
CA GLY A 101 5.69 27.87 -13.57
C GLY A 101 6.29 27.27 -12.31
N CYS A 102 6.18 27.95 -11.16
CA CYS A 102 6.71 27.48 -9.88
C CYS A 102 5.58 27.03 -8.95
N ALA A 103 5.88 26.06 -8.08
CA ALA A 103 5.06 25.77 -6.90
C ALA A 103 5.96 25.67 -5.67
N PHE A 104 5.39 26.02 -4.50
CA PHE A 104 6.07 26.05 -3.21
C PHE A 104 5.27 25.21 -2.23
N ILE A 105 5.92 24.28 -1.53
CA ILE A 105 5.28 23.34 -0.59
C ILE A 105 6.15 23.24 0.65
N GLY A 106 5.56 23.34 1.81
CA GLY A 106 6.26 23.02 3.08
C GLY A 106 5.76 23.84 4.25
N GLU A 107 5.91 23.24 5.42
CA GLU A 107 5.76 23.91 6.70
C GLU A 107 7.03 24.70 7.00
N VAL A 108 6.87 25.85 7.67
CA VAL A 108 7.99 26.71 8.06
C VAL A 108 7.99 26.86 9.58
N SER A 109 9.14 26.61 10.20
CA SER A 109 9.35 26.86 11.63
C SER A 109 9.37 28.36 11.94
N LEU A 110 9.19 28.74 13.20
CA LEU A 110 9.30 30.13 13.64
C LEU A 110 10.64 30.78 13.30
N GLY A 111 11.70 29.97 13.21
CA GLY A 111 13.04 30.43 12.83
C GLY A 111 13.27 30.52 11.32
N GLY A 112 12.30 30.15 10.49
CA GLY A 112 12.41 30.21 9.02
C GLY A 112 12.96 28.96 8.34
N SER A 113 13.24 27.88 9.07
CA SER A 113 13.63 26.59 8.49
C SER A 113 12.42 25.85 7.95
N LEU A 114 12.58 25.20 6.79
CA LEU A 114 11.56 24.31 6.23
C LEU A 114 11.59 22.96 6.96
N VAL A 115 10.42 22.39 7.17
CA VAL A 115 10.23 21.13 7.92
C VAL A 115 9.77 20.03 6.96
N PHE A 116 10.24 18.81 7.17
CA PHE A 116 9.82 17.62 6.42
C PHE A 116 8.28 17.52 6.31
N THR A 117 7.78 17.22 5.12
CA THR A 117 6.35 17.15 4.82
C THR A 117 6.02 15.80 4.19
N GLY A 118 4.99 15.10 4.69
CA GLY A 118 4.54 13.84 4.11
C GLY A 118 3.72 14.03 2.83
N GLY A 119 3.71 13.01 1.96
CA GLY A 119 2.89 12.98 0.74
C GLY A 119 3.45 13.80 -0.42
N ILE A 120 4.72 14.13 -0.38
CA ILE A 120 5.38 14.96 -1.41
C ILE A 120 5.33 14.30 -2.79
N ILE A 121 5.50 12.98 -2.90
CA ILE A 121 5.47 12.34 -4.22
C ILE A 121 4.13 12.52 -4.92
N SER A 122 3.01 12.40 -4.20
CA SER A 122 1.66 12.63 -4.76
C SER A 122 1.50 14.09 -5.23
N MET A 123 2.00 15.03 -4.42
CA MET A 123 1.96 16.46 -4.76
C MET A 123 2.87 16.80 -5.94
N ALA A 124 4.03 16.18 -6.05
CA ALA A 124 4.96 16.37 -7.18
C ALA A 124 4.37 15.84 -8.49
N ILE A 125 3.73 14.67 -8.47
CA ILE A 125 3.04 14.11 -9.64
C ILE A 125 1.93 15.05 -10.10
N GLU A 126 1.11 15.54 -9.18
CA GLU A 126 0.01 16.43 -9.52
C GLU A 126 0.52 17.81 -9.98
N ALA A 127 1.59 18.33 -9.38
CA ALA A 127 2.25 19.55 -9.83
C ALA A 127 2.68 19.45 -11.31
N LYS A 128 3.30 18.32 -11.70
CA LYS A 128 3.66 18.06 -13.10
C LYS A 128 2.45 18.05 -14.02
N LYS A 129 1.35 17.36 -13.63
CA LYS A 129 0.08 17.34 -14.39
C LYS A 129 -0.51 18.74 -14.56
N CYS A 130 -0.38 19.60 -13.55
CA CYS A 130 -0.81 20.99 -13.59
C CYS A 130 0.13 21.93 -14.36
N GLY A 131 1.18 21.42 -15.01
CA GLY A 131 2.11 22.20 -15.82
C GLY A 131 3.17 22.96 -15.02
N ILE A 132 3.35 22.67 -13.75
CA ILE A 132 4.44 23.21 -12.93
C ILE A 132 5.77 22.64 -13.44
N LYS A 133 6.77 23.49 -13.59
CA LYS A 133 8.10 23.12 -14.07
C LYS A 133 9.16 23.13 -12.96
N ARG A 134 8.99 24.02 -11.97
CA ARG A 134 9.92 24.21 -10.84
C ARG A 134 9.17 24.01 -9.53
N LEU A 135 9.63 23.04 -8.72
CA LEU A 135 9.03 22.73 -7.42
C LEU A 135 10.02 23.04 -6.31
N PHE A 136 9.65 23.95 -5.41
CA PHE A 136 10.41 24.34 -4.24
C PHE A 136 9.78 23.72 -3.00
N LEU A 137 10.59 22.98 -2.21
CA LEU A 137 10.10 22.20 -1.07
C LEU A 137 11.23 21.99 -0.04
N PRO A 138 10.93 21.42 1.15
CA PRO A 138 11.96 21.14 2.14
C PRO A 138 13.10 20.28 1.57
N ALA A 139 14.35 20.62 1.89
CA ALA A 139 15.52 19.90 1.38
C ALA A 139 15.47 18.38 1.70
N GLU A 140 14.92 18.01 2.85
CA GLU A 140 14.74 16.61 3.25
C GLU A 140 13.79 15.82 2.35
N ASN A 141 12.90 16.50 1.62
CA ASN A 141 11.96 15.90 0.68
C ASN A 141 12.44 15.94 -0.79
N ALA A 142 13.57 16.60 -1.09
CA ALA A 142 13.98 16.83 -2.46
C ALA A 142 14.21 15.52 -3.24
N LYS A 143 14.84 14.52 -2.61
CA LYS A 143 15.03 13.18 -3.20
C LYS A 143 13.71 12.51 -3.53
N GLU A 144 12.68 12.60 -2.66
CA GLU A 144 11.34 12.02 -2.89
C GLU A 144 10.67 12.63 -4.12
N ALA A 145 10.70 13.95 -4.24
CA ALA A 145 10.10 14.64 -5.37
C ALA A 145 10.88 14.42 -6.68
N SER A 146 12.21 14.21 -6.62
CA SER A 146 13.05 14.03 -7.79
C SER A 146 12.84 12.71 -8.54
N VAL A 147 12.07 11.79 -7.97
CA VAL A 147 11.58 10.57 -8.66
C VAL A 147 10.65 10.92 -9.82
N VAL A 148 9.99 12.10 -9.78
CA VAL A 148 9.06 12.53 -10.82
C VAL A 148 9.81 13.19 -11.98
N GLU A 149 10.04 12.42 -13.03
CA GLU A 149 10.75 12.91 -14.22
C GLU A 149 10.09 14.15 -14.83
N GLY A 150 10.92 15.06 -15.35
CA GLY A 150 10.46 16.28 -16.03
C GLY A 150 10.03 17.43 -15.10
N LEU A 151 10.26 17.31 -13.79
CA LEU A 151 10.04 18.33 -12.78
C LEU A 151 11.41 18.74 -12.20
N SER A 152 11.74 20.06 -12.26
CA SER A 152 12.94 20.57 -11.60
C SER A 152 12.66 20.82 -10.13
N VAL A 153 13.26 20.03 -9.25
CA VAL A 153 13.02 20.06 -7.80
C VAL A 153 14.14 20.83 -7.10
N TYR A 154 13.78 21.77 -6.25
CA TYR A 154 14.71 22.61 -5.49
C TYR A 154 14.50 22.40 -3.98
N GLY A 155 15.46 21.76 -3.32
CA GLY A 155 15.45 21.56 -1.88
C GLY A 155 15.85 22.83 -1.15
N ILE A 156 15.00 23.33 -0.27
CA ILE A 156 15.18 24.56 0.51
C ILE A 156 15.27 24.18 1.99
N SER A 157 16.35 24.57 2.65
CA SER A 157 16.52 24.36 4.10
C SER A 157 15.96 25.50 4.92
N HIS A 158 16.12 26.75 4.42
CA HIS A 158 15.71 27.95 5.13
C HIS A 158 15.16 28.99 4.13
N ILE A 159 14.19 29.80 4.55
CA ILE A 159 13.57 30.83 3.67
C ILE A 159 14.58 31.85 3.12
N SER A 160 15.69 32.13 3.81
CA SER A 160 16.79 32.96 3.29
C SER A 160 17.48 32.33 2.09
N ASP A 161 17.53 31.01 1.97
CA ASP A 161 18.11 30.33 0.80
C ASP A 161 17.27 30.59 -0.45
N LEU A 162 15.92 30.61 -0.30
CA LEU A 162 15.02 31.00 -1.39
C LEU A 162 15.28 32.42 -1.86
N ILE A 163 15.39 33.38 -0.93
CA ILE A 163 15.67 34.77 -1.26
C ILE A 163 17.02 34.91 -1.96
N ASN A 164 18.07 34.25 -1.46
CA ASN A 164 19.39 34.27 -2.07
C ASN A 164 19.39 33.61 -3.48
N HIS A 165 18.59 32.58 -3.67
CA HIS A 165 18.45 31.91 -4.98
C HIS A 165 17.88 32.86 -6.02
N PHE A 166 16.75 33.52 -5.74
CA PHE A 166 16.10 34.47 -6.68
C PHE A 166 16.88 35.80 -6.82
N ALA A 167 17.57 36.23 -5.75
CA ALA A 167 18.48 37.42 -5.85
C ALA A 167 19.76 37.10 -6.63
N GLY A 168 20.00 35.88 -7.08
CA GLY A 168 21.22 35.48 -7.79
C GLY A 168 22.49 35.40 -6.91
N LYS A 169 22.38 35.63 -5.60
CA LYS A 169 23.51 35.62 -4.67
C LYS A 169 24.06 34.19 -4.41
N LYS A 170 23.16 33.22 -4.28
CA LYS A 170 23.48 31.81 -4.09
C LYS A 170 22.42 30.96 -4.79
N ARG A 171 22.71 30.57 -6.04
CA ARG A 171 21.79 29.71 -6.78
C ARG A 171 21.82 28.30 -6.25
N ILE A 172 20.64 27.71 -6.01
CA ILE A 172 20.45 26.31 -5.64
C ILE A 172 20.34 25.53 -6.95
N SER A 173 21.09 24.46 -7.08
CA SER A 173 20.95 23.51 -8.19
C SER A 173 19.71 22.64 -7.98
N PRO A 174 19.00 22.26 -9.05
CA PRO A 174 17.94 21.28 -8.91
C PRO A 174 18.48 19.94 -8.44
N GLU A 175 17.70 19.25 -7.65
CA GLU A 175 18.00 17.88 -7.23
C GLU A 175 18.11 16.97 -8.46
N PRO A 176 19.17 16.15 -8.58
CA PRO A 176 19.29 15.21 -9.68
C PRO A 176 18.15 14.17 -9.63
N PRO A 177 17.68 13.69 -10.80
CA PRO A 177 16.67 12.62 -10.82
C PRO A 177 17.11 11.42 -10.00
N TYR A 178 16.26 10.98 -9.09
CA TYR A 178 16.55 9.80 -8.29
C TYR A 178 16.36 8.54 -9.14
N VAL A 179 17.43 7.75 -9.23
CA VAL A 179 17.39 6.44 -9.88
C VAL A 179 17.45 5.39 -8.77
N PRO A 180 16.41 4.56 -8.62
CA PRO A 180 16.44 3.48 -7.62
C PRO A 180 17.63 2.56 -7.86
N SER A 181 18.47 2.35 -6.85
CA SER A 181 19.51 1.32 -6.92
C SER A 181 18.81 -0.05 -6.91
N ALA A 182 19.31 -0.98 -7.75
CA ALA A 182 18.90 -2.37 -7.72
C ALA A 182 19.54 -3.07 -6.49
N GLU A 183 19.27 -2.57 -5.29
CA GLU A 183 19.72 -3.24 -4.08
C GLU A 183 18.96 -4.56 -3.95
N MET A 184 19.68 -5.67 -3.97
CA MET A 184 19.16 -6.94 -3.53
C MET A 184 18.97 -6.84 -2.00
N PHE A 185 17.72 -6.71 -1.58
CA PHE A 185 17.41 -6.79 -0.15
C PHE A 185 17.72 -8.21 0.33
N GLU A 186 18.41 -8.31 1.46
CA GLU A 186 18.55 -9.56 2.18
C GLU A 186 17.17 -10.01 2.68
N THR A 187 16.42 -10.68 1.83
CA THR A 187 15.22 -11.39 2.23
C THR A 187 15.61 -12.78 2.71
N GLU A 188 14.94 -13.26 3.74
CA GLU A 188 15.09 -14.65 4.19
C GLU A 188 14.74 -15.59 3.03
N ASP A 189 15.66 -16.52 2.67
CA ASP A 189 15.51 -17.41 1.52
C ASP A 189 14.57 -18.60 1.82
N LEU A 190 13.78 -18.99 0.83
CA LEU A 190 12.85 -20.12 0.94
C LEU A 190 13.58 -21.46 1.11
N SER A 191 14.85 -21.56 0.73
CA SER A 191 15.67 -22.77 0.93
C SER A 191 15.88 -23.16 2.39
N ASP A 192 15.73 -22.20 3.32
CA ASP A 192 15.82 -22.49 4.76
C ASP A 192 14.60 -23.27 5.28
N VAL A 193 13.48 -23.27 4.53
CA VAL A 193 12.29 -24.04 4.88
C VAL A 193 12.49 -25.50 4.51
N LYS A 194 12.70 -26.33 5.51
CA LYS A 194 12.84 -27.78 5.34
C LYS A 194 11.47 -28.44 5.20
N GLY A 195 11.40 -29.48 4.41
CA GLY A 195 10.13 -30.20 4.18
C GLY A 195 9.04 -29.30 3.60
N GLN A 196 7.80 -29.48 4.06
CA GLN A 196 6.61 -28.63 3.74
C GLN A 196 6.39 -28.44 2.22
N ALA A 197 6.62 -29.49 1.40
CA ALA A 197 6.57 -29.38 -0.05
C ALA A 197 5.23 -28.83 -0.58
N LEU A 198 4.11 -29.26 0.02
CA LEU A 198 2.78 -28.79 -0.38
C LEU A 198 2.60 -27.29 -0.07
N ALA A 199 3.06 -26.83 1.11
CA ALA A 199 2.97 -25.42 1.47
C ALA A 199 3.87 -24.55 0.57
N ARG A 200 5.07 -25.01 0.23
CA ARG A 200 5.97 -24.31 -0.72
C ARG A 200 5.33 -24.17 -2.10
N HIS A 201 4.76 -25.26 -2.63
CA HIS A 201 4.03 -25.21 -3.89
C HIS A 201 2.80 -24.32 -3.85
N ALA A 202 2.04 -24.35 -2.74
CA ALA A 202 0.89 -23.46 -2.54
C ALA A 202 1.31 -21.97 -2.55
N LEU A 203 2.46 -21.63 -1.95
CA LEU A 203 2.99 -20.27 -1.95
C LEU A 203 3.53 -19.85 -3.33
N GLU A 204 4.13 -20.77 -4.08
CA GLU A 204 4.51 -20.52 -5.48
C GLU A 204 3.29 -20.15 -6.34
N VAL A 205 2.21 -20.94 -6.24
CA VAL A 205 0.95 -20.66 -6.93
C VAL A 205 0.35 -19.33 -6.45
N ALA A 206 0.36 -19.10 -5.14
CA ALA A 206 -0.16 -17.88 -4.56
C ALA A 206 0.61 -16.63 -5.02
N ALA A 207 1.93 -16.66 -5.02
CA ALA A 207 2.78 -15.56 -5.48
C ALA A 207 2.63 -15.30 -6.99
N ALA A 208 2.52 -16.37 -7.81
CA ALA A 208 2.32 -16.24 -9.24
C ALA A 208 0.97 -15.60 -9.60
N GLY A 209 -0.10 -15.94 -8.88
CA GLY A 209 -1.45 -15.43 -9.15
C GLY A 209 -1.90 -14.30 -8.22
N PHE A 210 -1.11 -13.92 -7.23
CA PHE A 210 -1.46 -12.98 -6.16
C PHE A 210 -2.70 -13.44 -5.37
N HIS A 211 -2.73 -14.73 -5.01
CA HIS A 211 -3.84 -15.38 -4.30
C HIS A 211 -3.71 -15.29 -2.77
N ASN A 212 -4.85 -15.16 -2.09
CA ASN A 212 -4.91 -15.17 -0.63
C ASN A 212 -4.72 -16.61 -0.09
N VAL A 213 -3.95 -16.74 1.00
CA VAL A 213 -3.52 -18.03 1.56
C VAL A 213 -3.88 -18.18 3.02
N LEU A 214 -4.33 -19.39 3.41
CA LEU A 214 -4.49 -19.82 4.79
C LEU A 214 -3.59 -21.02 5.07
N LEU A 215 -2.68 -20.87 6.03
CA LEU A 215 -1.81 -21.91 6.53
C LEU A 215 -2.39 -22.50 7.81
N ILE A 216 -2.70 -23.80 7.83
CA ILE A 216 -3.27 -24.49 8.99
C ILE A 216 -2.30 -25.56 9.46
N GLY A 217 -1.97 -25.60 10.74
CA GLY A 217 -1.11 -26.67 11.27
C GLY A 217 -0.81 -26.53 12.74
N PRO A 218 -0.28 -27.58 13.38
CA PRO A 218 0.13 -27.56 14.79
C PRO A 218 1.14 -26.43 15.09
N PRO A 219 1.29 -26.04 16.35
CA PRO A 219 2.37 -25.13 16.76
C PRO A 219 3.75 -25.68 16.35
N GLY A 220 4.68 -24.78 15.97
CA GLY A 220 6.04 -25.17 15.61
C GLY A 220 6.21 -25.80 14.21
N THR A 221 5.19 -25.81 13.35
CA THR A 221 5.30 -26.35 11.97
C THR A 221 5.93 -25.37 10.98
N GLY A 222 6.30 -24.15 11.41
CA GLY A 222 6.98 -23.15 10.56
C GLY A 222 6.06 -22.25 9.76
N LYS A 223 4.77 -22.13 10.12
CA LYS A 223 3.80 -21.26 9.39
C LYS A 223 4.27 -19.83 9.26
N SER A 224 4.64 -19.17 10.35
CA SER A 224 5.11 -17.79 10.36
C SER A 224 6.49 -17.65 9.69
N MET A 225 7.33 -18.70 9.77
CA MET A 225 8.64 -18.74 9.13
C MET A 225 8.51 -18.75 7.59
N ILE A 226 7.63 -19.60 7.06
CA ILE A 226 7.41 -19.69 5.60
C ILE A 226 6.71 -18.43 5.07
N ALA A 227 5.78 -17.85 5.85
CA ALA A 227 5.10 -16.60 5.47
C ALA A 227 6.07 -15.42 5.30
N LYS A 228 7.05 -15.27 6.20
CA LYS A 228 8.07 -14.21 6.12
C LYS A 228 8.97 -14.31 4.89
N ARG A 229 9.03 -15.47 4.25
CA ARG A 229 9.85 -15.71 3.04
C ARG A 229 9.10 -15.43 1.74
N ILE A 230 7.80 -15.16 1.79
CA ILE A 230 7.00 -14.82 0.60
C ILE A 230 7.57 -13.63 -0.19
N PRO A 231 8.05 -12.54 0.44
CA PRO A 231 8.65 -11.43 -0.31
C PRO A 231 9.80 -11.84 -1.23
N SER A 232 10.55 -12.90 -0.88
CA SER A 232 11.68 -13.39 -1.68
C SER A 232 11.28 -14.06 -3.01
N ILE A 233 10.00 -14.46 -3.13
CA ILE A 233 9.46 -15.11 -4.33
C ILE A 233 8.39 -14.26 -5.04
N LEU A 234 8.06 -13.07 -4.52
CA LEU A 234 7.15 -12.16 -5.20
C LEU A 234 7.84 -11.46 -6.37
N PRO A 235 7.16 -11.27 -7.50
CA PRO A 235 7.67 -10.47 -8.61
C PRO A 235 8.02 -9.05 -8.15
N PRO A 236 9.07 -8.41 -8.68
CA PRO A 236 9.37 -7.01 -8.39
C PRO A 236 8.17 -6.12 -8.74
N MET A 237 8.06 -5.00 -8.05
CA MET A 237 7.03 -4.00 -8.36
C MET A 237 7.35 -3.32 -9.70
N THR A 238 6.31 -3.00 -10.46
CA THR A 238 6.44 -2.06 -11.58
C THR A 238 6.71 -0.66 -11.05
N PHE A 239 7.14 0.25 -11.91
CA PHE A 239 7.36 1.65 -11.51
C PHE A 239 6.07 2.28 -10.95
N ASP A 240 4.93 2.04 -11.61
CA ASP A 240 3.63 2.56 -11.17
C ASP A 240 3.21 1.97 -9.81
N GLU A 241 3.38 0.67 -9.59
CA GLU A 241 3.15 0.04 -8.28
C GLU A 241 4.06 0.63 -7.19
N SER A 242 5.32 0.92 -7.53
CA SER A 242 6.26 1.55 -6.60
C SER A 242 5.83 2.96 -6.23
N ILE A 243 5.35 3.75 -7.19
CA ILE A 243 4.84 5.10 -6.95
C ILE A 243 3.58 5.09 -6.08
N GLU A 244 2.61 4.21 -6.39
CA GLU A 244 1.37 4.06 -5.60
C GLU A 244 1.71 3.70 -4.14
N THR A 245 2.59 2.72 -3.95
CA THR A 245 3.02 2.25 -2.62
C THR A 245 3.79 3.33 -1.87
N THR A 246 4.71 4.03 -2.56
CA THR A 246 5.47 5.14 -1.98
C THR A 246 4.55 6.26 -1.50
N GLY A 247 3.52 6.61 -2.29
CA GLY A 247 2.53 7.61 -1.91
C GLY A 247 1.84 7.30 -0.58
N ILE A 248 1.44 6.04 -0.37
CA ILE A 248 0.81 5.59 0.89
C ILE A 248 1.80 5.70 2.05
N HIS A 249 3.03 5.21 1.88
CA HIS A 249 4.07 5.24 2.90
C HIS A 249 4.51 6.66 3.24
N SER A 250 4.58 7.55 2.25
CA SER A 250 4.88 8.98 2.44
C SER A 250 3.83 9.68 3.29
N ILE A 251 2.53 9.48 2.99
CA ILE A 251 1.41 10.05 3.75
C ILE A 251 1.38 9.50 5.18
N ALA A 252 1.74 8.24 5.37
CA ALA A 252 1.86 7.64 6.70
C ALA A 252 3.06 8.15 7.50
N GLY A 253 4.01 8.85 6.85
CA GLY A 253 5.28 9.29 7.46
C GLY A 253 6.24 8.14 7.72
N MET A 254 6.14 7.06 6.94
CA MET A 254 6.95 5.83 7.07
C MET A 254 8.01 5.68 5.98
N LEU A 255 8.14 6.67 5.11
CA LEU A 255 9.14 6.64 4.04
C LEU A 255 10.54 6.91 4.62
N ASP A 256 11.52 6.10 4.20
CA ASP A 256 12.92 6.31 4.54
C ASP A 256 13.47 7.50 3.74
N ARG A 257 14.11 8.45 4.41
CA ARG A 257 14.66 9.67 3.79
C ARG A 257 15.81 9.36 2.80
N GLU A 258 16.56 8.29 3.05
CA GLU A 258 17.64 7.87 2.16
C GLU A 258 17.14 6.99 1.01
N LYS A 259 15.98 6.32 1.21
CA LYS A 259 15.30 5.48 0.22
C LYS A 259 13.92 6.04 -0.07
N PRO A 260 13.85 7.11 -0.87
CA PRO A 260 12.62 7.90 -1.05
C PRO A 260 11.56 7.22 -1.92
N ILE A 261 11.83 6.01 -2.41
CA ILE A 261 10.88 5.18 -3.15
C ILE A 261 10.85 3.76 -2.59
N VAL A 262 9.67 3.22 -2.44
CA VAL A 262 9.46 1.83 -2.04
C VAL A 262 9.59 0.95 -3.28
N THR A 263 10.69 0.20 -3.39
CA THR A 263 10.98 -0.68 -4.53
C THR A 263 10.70 -2.16 -4.23
N VAL A 264 10.53 -2.51 -2.96
CA VAL A 264 10.25 -3.87 -2.49
C VAL A 264 8.81 -3.96 -2.04
N ARG A 265 8.15 -5.06 -2.41
CA ARG A 265 6.77 -5.32 -1.97
C ARG A 265 6.67 -5.34 -0.44
N PRO A 266 5.82 -4.52 0.17
CA PRO A 266 5.68 -4.48 1.61
C PRO A 266 5.26 -5.82 2.21
N PHE A 267 5.84 -6.18 3.34
CA PHE A 267 5.39 -7.28 4.19
C PHE A 267 4.96 -6.72 5.55
N ARG A 268 3.65 -6.70 5.79
CA ARG A 268 3.09 -6.16 7.04
C ARG A 268 2.57 -7.30 7.89
N SER A 269 3.23 -7.54 9.01
CA SER A 269 2.83 -8.55 10.00
C SER A 269 2.06 -7.88 11.14
N VAL A 270 0.82 -8.28 11.32
CA VAL A 270 -0.09 -7.66 12.29
C VAL A 270 -0.38 -8.62 13.43
N SER A 271 -0.23 -8.15 14.65
CA SER A 271 -0.60 -8.88 15.86
C SER A 271 -2.12 -8.98 16.01
N HIS A 272 -2.63 -10.09 16.56
CA HIS A 272 -4.04 -10.26 16.88
C HIS A 272 -4.59 -9.22 17.89
N THR A 273 -3.72 -8.49 18.61
CA THR A 273 -4.10 -7.39 19.50
C THR A 273 -4.41 -6.09 18.77
N ALA A 274 -4.19 -6.02 17.45
CA ALA A 274 -4.46 -4.84 16.66
C ALA A 274 -5.95 -4.51 16.62
N SER A 275 -6.26 -3.22 16.77
CA SER A 275 -7.64 -2.74 16.64
C SER A 275 -8.08 -2.64 15.17
N ALA A 276 -9.40 -2.61 14.93
CA ALA A 276 -9.96 -2.37 13.59
C ALA A 276 -9.45 -1.05 12.98
N VAL A 277 -9.26 0.00 13.79
CA VAL A 277 -8.70 1.28 13.35
C VAL A 277 -7.24 1.13 12.94
N GLY A 278 -6.45 0.33 13.65
CA GLY A 278 -5.06 0.03 13.26
C GLY A 278 -4.99 -0.67 11.91
N LEU A 279 -5.93 -1.59 11.62
CA LEU A 279 -5.99 -2.29 10.34
C LEU A 279 -6.45 -1.40 9.18
N ILE A 280 -7.58 -0.71 9.34
CA ILE A 280 -8.20 0.08 8.26
C ILE A 280 -7.55 1.46 8.14
N GLY A 281 -7.13 2.01 9.25
CA GLY A 281 -6.76 3.42 9.36
C GLY A 281 -7.87 4.27 9.98
N GLY A 282 -7.59 5.54 10.20
CA GLY A 282 -8.53 6.47 10.83
C GLY A 282 -7.83 7.67 11.45
N GLY A 283 -8.44 8.22 12.49
CA GLY A 283 -7.99 9.43 13.16
C GLY A 283 -8.84 10.66 12.80
N SER A 284 -8.55 11.80 13.43
CA SER A 284 -9.17 13.09 13.10
C SER A 284 -8.75 13.56 11.69
N ILE A 285 -7.49 13.37 11.36
CA ILE A 285 -6.95 13.42 10.01
C ILE A 285 -6.81 11.96 9.58
N PRO A 286 -7.61 11.49 8.59
CA PRO A 286 -7.57 10.10 8.16
C PRO A 286 -6.18 9.67 7.69
N ARG A 287 -5.60 8.65 8.34
CA ARG A 287 -4.32 8.05 7.94
C ARG A 287 -4.53 6.62 7.50
N PRO A 288 -3.71 6.10 6.57
CA PRO A 288 -3.78 4.71 6.13
C PRO A 288 -3.45 3.76 7.29
N GLY A 289 -4.14 2.61 7.35
CA GLY A 289 -3.85 1.53 8.28
C GLY A 289 -2.96 0.45 7.66
N GLU A 290 -2.72 -0.63 8.42
CA GLU A 290 -1.83 -1.72 8.03
C GLU A 290 -2.22 -2.39 6.71
N ILE A 291 -3.52 -2.45 6.39
CA ILE A 291 -4.00 -3.00 5.11
C ILE A 291 -3.52 -2.14 3.94
N SER A 292 -3.67 -0.80 4.04
CA SER A 292 -3.19 0.10 2.99
C SER A 292 -1.67 0.16 2.94
N LEU A 293 -0.98 0.05 4.08
CA LEU A 293 0.49 -0.03 4.14
C LEU A 293 1.05 -1.31 3.52
N ALA A 294 0.22 -2.36 3.40
CA ALA A 294 0.55 -3.60 2.71
C ALA A 294 0.24 -3.56 1.20
N HIS A 295 -0.21 -2.43 0.66
CA HIS A 295 -0.58 -2.28 -0.76
C HIS A 295 0.53 -2.76 -1.69
N ASN A 296 0.16 -3.49 -2.75
CA ASN A 296 1.06 -4.18 -3.69
C ASN A 296 2.00 -5.21 -3.01
N GLY A 297 1.69 -5.64 -1.80
CA GLY A 297 2.51 -6.54 -1.00
C GLY A 297 1.70 -7.56 -0.22
N VAL A 298 2.20 -7.95 0.95
CA VAL A 298 1.65 -9.01 1.79
C VAL A 298 1.14 -8.44 3.11
N LEU A 299 -0.10 -8.74 3.44
CA LEU A 299 -0.64 -8.60 4.79
C LEU A 299 -0.62 -9.97 5.47
N PHE A 300 0.19 -10.13 6.51
CA PHE A 300 0.29 -11.37 7.27
C PHE A 300 -0.45 -11.26 8.60
N LEU A 301 -1.42 -12.16 8.82
CA LEU A 301 -2.17 -12.28 10.08
C LEU A 301 -1.86 -13.65 10.69
N ASP A 302 -1.07 -13.66 11.76
CA ASP A 302 -0.82 -14.88 12.53
C ASP A 302 -1.93 -15.11 13.56
N GLU A 303 -2.14 -16.37 13.93
CA GLU A 303 -3.16 -16.76 14.90
C GLU A 303 -4.57 -16.21 14.57
N LEU A 304 -5.00 -16.33 13.30
CA LEU A 304 -6.22 -15.74 12.78
C LEU A 304 -7.47 -15.84 13.69
N PRO A 305 -7.77 -16.97 14.37
CA PRO A 305 -8.92 -17.06 15.27
C PRO A 305 -8.78 -16.29 16.60
N GLU A 306 -7.60 -15.74 16.90
CA GLU A 306 -7.38 -14.93 18.11
C GLU A 306 -7.72 -13.44 17.88
N PHE A 307 -7.86 -13.02 16.65
CA PHE A 307 -8.37 -11.68 16.33
C PHE A 307 -9.82 -11.51 16.76
N ASP A 308 -10.17 -10.31 17.20
CA ASP A 308 -11.58 -9.96 17.43
C ASP A 308 -12.39 -10.10 16.13
N ARG A 309 -13.60 -10.69 16.27
CA ARG A 309 -14.46 -10.95 15.12
C ARG A 309 -14.80 -9.69 14.32
N ARG A 310 -15.02 -8.56 15.02
CA ARG A 310 -15.30 -7.27 14.35
C ARG A 310 -14.12 -6.82 13.51
N THR A 311 -12.91 -7.01 14.02
CA THR A 311 -11.67 -6.69 13.31
C THR A 311 -11.53 -7.55 12.05
N LEU A 312 -11.80 -8.86 12.11
CA LEU A 312 -11.77 -9.72 10.92
C LEU A 312 -12.84 -9.36 9.88
N GLU A 313 -14.03 -8.96 10.30
CA GLU A 313 -15.08 -8.53 9.37
C GLU A 313 -14.69 -7.28 8.55
N THR A 314 -13.80 -6.44 9.08
CA THR A 314 -13.33 -5.25 8.35
C THR A 314 -12.45 -5.58 7.13
N LEU A 315 -11.89 -6.80 7.05
CA LEU A 315 -11.13 -7.26 5.89
C LEU A 315 -12.00 -7.53 4.66
N ARG A 316 -13.32 -7.69 4.82
CA ARG A 316 -14.20 -8.12 3.73
C ARG A 316 -14.21 -7.18 2.55
N GLN A 317 -14.41 -5.90 2.81
CA GLN A 317 -14.47 -4.88 1.77
C GLN A 317 -13.10 -4.67 1.11
N PRO A 318 -12.00 -4.47 1.84
CA PRO A 318 -10.66 -4.34 1.25
C PRO A 318 -10.27 -5.49 0.33
N LEU A 319 -10.56 -6.73 0.72
CA LEU A 319 -10.23 -7.92 -0.07
C LEU A 319 -11.10 -8.07 -1.34
N GLU A 320 -12.29 -7.46 -1.38
CA GLU A 320 -13.19 -7.48 -2.52
C GLU A 320 -12.92 -6.32 -3.48
N ASP A 321 -12.92 -5.10 -2.93
CA ASP A 321 -12.89 -3.86 -3.70
C ASP A 321 -11.45 -3.37 -3.97
N GLY A 322 -10.44 -3.85 -3.23
CA GLY A 322 -9.05 -3.36 -3.33
C GLY A 322 -8.88 -1.90 -2.86
N VAL A 323 -9.88 -1.36 -2.15
CA VAL A 323 -9.88 0.03 -1.66
C VAL A 323 -10.50 0.09 -0.26
N ILE A 324 -9.93 0.93 0.59
CA ILE A 324 -10.49 1.29 1.90
C ILE A 324 -10.97 2.72 1.86
N THR A 325 -12.23 2.96 2.20
CA THR A 325 -12.80 4.29 2.33
C THR A 325 -13.04 4.64 3.79
N ILE A 326 -12.41 5.70 4.25
CA ILE A 326 -12.56 6.24 5.61
C ILE A 326 -13.42 7.49 5.54
N SER A 327 -14.67 7.38 6.00
CA SER A 327 -15.60 8.51 6.02
C SER A 327 -15.57 9.22 7.38
N ARG A 328 -15.48 10.54 7.37
CA ARG A 328 -15.50 11.42 8.53
C ARG A 328 -16.35 12.65 8.24
N ALA A 329 -16.70 13.42 9.26
CA ALA A 329 -17.44 14.68 9.09
C ALA A 329 -16.75 15.67 8.15
N GLN A 330 -15.44 15.55 7.98
CA GLN A 330 -14.61 16.40 7.14
C GLN A 330 -14.51 15.95 5.69
N GLY A 331 -15.04 14.77 5.33
CA GLY A 331 -15.00 14.16 4.01
C GLY A 331 -14.63 12.68 4.06
N SER A 332 -14.65 12.05 2.89
CA SER A 332 -14.26 10.65 2.70
C SER A 332 -12.92 10.58 1.99
N VAL A 333 -12.02 9.77 2.53
CA VAL A 333 -10.70 9.49 1.96
C VAL A 333 -10.62 8.02 1.58
N SER A 334 -10.15 7.74 0.37
CA SER A 334 -9.94 6.38 -0.10
C SER A 334 -8.45 6.08 -0.24
N TYR A 335 -8.04 4.90 0.25
CA TYR A 335 -6.69 4.38 0.13
C TYR A 335 -6.73 3.06 -0.65
N PRO A 336 -5.88 2.88 -1.66
CA PRO A 336 -5.76 1.59 -2.33
C PRO A 336 -5.21 0.53 -1.37
N CYS A 337 -5.65 -0.71 -1.55
CA CYS A 337 -5.23 -1.84 -0.73
C CYS A 337 -5.26 -3.15 -1.53
N ASP A 338 -4.65 -3.14 -2.71
CA ASP A 338 -4.43 -4.39 -3.43
C ASP A 338 -3.36 -5.20 -2.69
N ILE A 339 -3.79 -6.21 -1.95
CA ILE A 339 -2.94 -7.01 -1.05
C ILE A 339 -3.06 -8.49 -1.33
N MET A 340 -2.00 -9.23 -1.06
CA MET A 340 -2.01 -10.66 -0.86
C MET A 340 -2.18 -10.94 0.62
N LEU A 341 -3.37 -11.43 1.02
CA LEU A 341 -3.61 -11.82 2.40
C LEU A 341 -3.00 -13.20 2.65
N VAL A 342 -2.08 -13.27 3.61
CA VAL A 342 -1.54 -14.53 4.12
C VAL A 342 -1.94 -14.67 5.58
N THR A 343 -2.56 -15.79 5.93
CA THR A 343 -3.01 -16.02 7.29
C THR A 343 -2.49 -17.35 7.81
N ALA A 344 -2.25 -17.44 9.11
CA ALA A 344 -1.84 -18.66 9.76
C ALA A 344 -2.74 -18.95 10.96
N MET A 345 -3.02 -20.23 11.21
CA MET A 345 -3.79 -20.65 12.37
C MET A 345 -3.45 -22.06 12.82
N ASN A 346 -3.78 -22.36 14.05
CA ASN A 346 -3.81 -23.72 14.56
C ASN A 346 -5.16 -24.39 14.21
N PRO A 347 -5.24 -25.72 14.11
CA PRO A 347 -6.48 -26.42 13.78
C PRO A 347 -7.51 -26.43 14.92
N CYS A 348 -7.09 -26.13 16.15
CA CYS A 348 -7.93 -26.03 17.35
C CYS A 348 -7.16 -25.29 18.46
N PRO A 349 -7.77 -24.96 19.63
CA PRO A 349 -7.08 -24.26 20.72
C PRO A 349 -5.81 -24.97 21.24
N CYS A 350 -5.79 -26.31 21.33
CA CYS A 350 -4.57 -27.04 21.72
C CYS A 350 -3.60 -27.31 20.57
N GLY A 351 -3.98 -26.99 19.31
CA GLY A 351 -3.17 -27.14 18.11
C GLY A 351 -3.06 -28.59 17.55
N ASN A 352 -3.66 -29.59 18.16
CA ASN A 352 -3.43 -31.00 17.79
C ASN A 352 -4.62 -31.70 17.10
N PHE A 353 -5.68 -30.98 16.74
CA PHE A 353 -6.80 -31.59 16.03
C PHE A 353 -6.35 -32.05 14.64
N GLY A 354 -6.58 -33.35 14.35
CA GLY A 354 -6.16 -33.98 13.10
C GLY A 354 -4.65 -34.27 12.99
N ASN A 355 -3.87 -34.02 14.04
CA ASN A 355 -2.43 -34.36 14.07
C ASN A 355 -2.22 -35.83 14.40
N PRO A 356 -1.65 -36.65 13.50
CA PRO A 356 -1.41 -38.06 13.78
C PRO A 356 -0.34 -38.31 14.85
N LYS A 357 0.55 -37.33 15.11
CA LYS A 357 1.63 -37.40 16.11
C LYS A 357 1.27 -36.78 17.46
N GLY A 358 0.12 -36.09 17.57
CA GLY A 358 -0.30 -35.37 18.77
C GLY A 358 -1.73 -35.73 19.20
N LYS A 359 -1.97 -35.81 20.51
CA LYS A 359 -3.31 -36.06 21.05
C LYS A 359 -4.05 -34.74 21.24
N CYS A 360 -5.16 -34.57 20.54
CA CYS A 360 -6.05 -33.41 20.75
C CYS A 360 -6.83 -33.61 22.06
N THR A 361 -6.84 -32.60 22.91
CA THR A 361 -7.56 -32.55 24.19
C THR A 361 -8.83 -31.72 24.15
N CYS A 362 -9.13 -31.09 23.02
CA CYS A 362 -10.29 -30.20 22.84
C CYS A 362 -11.57 -31.00 22.64
N SER A 363 -12.66 -30.61 23.30
CA SER A 363 -13.99 -31.10 22.97
C SER A 363 -14.44 -30.59 21.58
N GLN A 364 -15.40 -31.31 20.99
CA GLN A 364 -15.95 -30.92 19.69
C GLN A 364 -16.51 -29.48 19.70
N ASN A 365 -17.18 -29.08 20.79
CA ASN A 365 -17.70 -27.74 20.96
C ASN A 365 -16.58 -26.67 21.03
N MET A 366 -15.46 -26.95 21.69
CA MET A 366 -14.31 -26.06 21.74
C MET A 366 -13.73 -25.85 20.33
N ILE A 367 -13.62 -26.92 19.53
CA ILE A 367 -13.13 -26.87 18.18
C ILE A 367 -14.07 -26.02 17.29
N GLN A 368 -15.37 -26.28 17.35
CA GLN A 368 -16.37 -25.56 16.58
C GLN A 368 -16.41 -24.07 16.95
N ASN A 369 -16.36 -23.73 18.23
CA ASN A 369 -16.32 -22.34 18.70
C ASN A 369 -15.05 -21.62 18.23
N TYR A 370 -13.90 -22.31 18.25
CA TYR A 370 -12.64 -21.75 17.79
C TYR A 370 -12.64 -21.47 16.28
N LEU A 371 -13.04 -22.46 15.49
CA LEU A 371 -13.15 -22.31 14.02
C LEU A 371 -14.26 -21.34 13.62
N GLY A 372 -15.34 -21.26 14.38
CA GLY A 372 -16.48 -20.36 14.17
C GLY A 372 -16.17 -18.87 14.39
N LYS A 373 -15.02 -18.54 15.01
CA LYS A 373 -14.55 -17.14 15.10
C LYS A 373 -14.28 -16.56 13.71
N ILE A 374 -13.86 -17.38 12.76
CA ILE A 374 -13.66 -16.98 11.36
C ILE A 374 -14.97 -17.14 10.61
N SER A 375 -15.52 -16.03 10.12
CA SER A 375 -16.78 -16.07 9.39
C SER A 375 -16.63 -16.66 7.98
N ARG A 376 -17.69 -17.29 7.49
CA ARG A 376 -17.75 -17.82 6.11
C ARG A 376 -17.38 -16.75 5.05
N PRO A 377 -17.87 -15.51 5.13
CA PRO A 377 -17.48 -14.48 4.18
C PRO A 377 -15.98 -14.15 4.15
N VAL A 378 -15.26 -14.26 5.26
CA VAL A 378 -13.80 -14.10 5.29
C VAL A 378 -13.11 -15.30 4.67
N LEU A 379 -13.53 -16.54 5.01
CA LEU A 379 -13.01 -17.77 4.41
C LEU A 379 -13.23 -17.82 2.89
N ASP A 380 -14.39 -17.33 2.46
CA ASP A 380 -14.70 -17.23 1.03
C ASP A 380 -13.76 -16.30 0.26
N ARG A 381 -12.98 -15.47 0.91
CA ARG A 381 -11.97 -14.59 0.28
C ARG A 381 -10.55 -15.14 0.31
N ILE A 382 -10.38 -16.32 0.88
CA ILE A 382 -9.11 -17.06 0.85
C ILE A 382 -9.18 -18.07 -0.28
N ASP A 383 -8.25 -17.98 -1.23
CA ASP A 383 -8.25 -18.80 -2.43
C ASP A 383 -7.60 -20.16 -2.19
N ILE A 384 -6.51 -20.17 -1.45
CA ILE A 384 -5.65 -21.33 -1.20
C ILE A 384 -5.62 -21.63 0.29
N GLN A 385 -5.92 -22.86 0.65
CA GLN A 385 -5.81 -23.37 2.01
C GLN A 385 -4.85 -24.56 2.01
N VAL A 386 -3.87 -24.56 2.90
CA VAL A 386 -2.87 -25.61 2.97
C VAL A 386 -2.61 -26.05 4.39
N GLU A 387 -2.56 -27.37 4.58
CA GLU A 387 -2.21 -27.98 5.85
C GLU A 387 -0.69 -28.17 5.95
N MET A 388 -0.11 -27.73 7.05
CA MET A 388 1.32 -27.87 7.36
C MET A 388 1.49 -28.93 8.45
N PRO A 389 1.82 -30.18 8.10
CA PRO A 389 2.01 -31.25 9.08
C PRO A 389 3.28 -31.03 9.91
N GLN A 390 3.32 -31.68 11.06
CA GLN A 390 4.53 -31.72 11.87
C GLN A 390 5.60 -32.58 11.17
N LEU A 391 6.77 -32.00 10.98
CA LEU A 391 7.90 -32.67 10.34
C LEU A 391 8.45 -33.83 11.20
N SER A 392 9.06 -34.82 10.57
CA SER A 392 9.80 -35.85 11.25
C SER A 392 11.19 -35.34 11.68
N TYR A 393 11.83 -36.09 12.61
CA TYR A 393 13.21 -35.75 13.00
C TYR A 393 14.17 -35.81 11.80
N GLU A 394 13.99 -36.79 10.91
CA GLU A 394 14.78 -36.98 9.72
C GLU A 394 14.65 -35.78 8.76
N GLU A 395 13.41 -35.27 8.58
CA GLU A 395 13.15 -34.08 7.75
C GLU A 395 13.81 -32.82 8.34
N ILE A 396 13.76 -32.65 9.66
CA ILE A 396 14.35 -31.49 10.34
C ILE A 396 15.88 -31.58 10.38
N SER A 397 16.43 -32.79 10.69
CA SER A 397 17.87 -33.01 10.80
C SER A 397 18.59 -33.09 9.45
N SER A 398 17.85 -33.25 8.36
CA SER A 398 18.42 -33.29 7.00
C SER A 398 19.25 -32.03 6.71
N ALA A 399 20.48 -32.25 6.24
CA ALA A 399 21.36 -31.18 5.76
C ALA A 399 20.94 -30.61 4.39
N LYS A 400 19.95 -31.25 3.72
CA LYS A 400 19.45 -30.76 2.43
C LYS A 400 18.70 -29.45 2.62
N LYS A 401 19.22 -28.39 2.02
CA LYS A 401 18.49 -27.13 1.86
C LYS A 401 17.33 -27.36 0.92
N GLY A 402 16.27 -26.58 1.10
CA GLY A 402 15.18 -26.54 0.15
C GLY A 402 15.60 -25.93 -1.19
N GLU A 403 14.65 -25.82 -2.11
CA GLU A 403 14.86 -25.08 -3.37
C GLU A 403 15.03 -23.58 -3.08
N PRO A 404 16.02 -22.88 -3.68
CA PRO A 404 16.28 -21.48 -3.42
C PRO A 404 15.14 -20.59 -3.97
N SER A 405 14.91 -19.46 -3.32
CA SER A 405 13.91 -18.47 -3.73
C SER A 405 14.07 -18.01 -5.16
N SER A 406 15.32 -17.89 -5.65
CA SER A 406 15.62 -17.46 -7.02
C SER A 406 15.05 -18.38 -8.09
N ALA A 407 15.13 -19.71 -7.88
CA ALA A 407 14.59 -20.69 -8.83
C ALA A 407 13.05 -20.67 -8.87
N VAL A 408 12.42 -20.49 -7.69
CA VAL A 408 10.97 -20.34 -7.59
C VAL A 408 10.51 -19.03 -8.26
N LEU A 409 11.22 -17.93 -8.00
CA LEU A 409 10.93 -16.61 -8.59
C LEU A 409 11.05 -16.66 -10.11
N GLU A 410 12.01 -17.35 -10.68
CA GLU A 410 12.14 -17.50 -12.15
C GLU A 410 10.89 -18.12 -12.77
N ARG A 411 10.34 -19.20 -12.16
CA ARG A 411 9.08 -19.81 -12.63
C ARG A 411 7.89 -18.87 -12.50
N ILE A 412 7.83 -18.17 -11.39
CA ILE A 412 6.77 -17.17 -11.14
C ILE A 412 6.85 -16.04 -12.17
N MET A 413 8.04 -15.56 -12.50
CA MET A 413 8.22 -14.51 -13.50
C MET A 413 7.74 -14.95 -14.89
N LYS A 414 8.04 -16.20 -15.31
CA LYS A 414 7.53 -16.76 -16.56
C LYS A 414 5.99 -16.81 -16.57
N ALA A 415 5.38 -17.25 -15.48
CA ALA A 415 3.91 -17.25 -15.35
C ALA A 415 3.32 -15.83 -15.39
N ARG A 416 3.98 -14.85 -14.77
CA ARG A 416 3.55 -13.44 -14.81
C ARG A 416 3.67 -12.82 -16.18
N GLU A 417 4.67 -13.16 -16.97
CA GLU A 417 4.77 -12.73 -18.38
C GLU A 417 3.58 -13.22 -19.21
N ILE A 418 3.13 -14.48 -19.00
CA ILE A 418 1.93 -15.02 -19.66
C ILE A 418 0.69 -14.22 -19.23
N GLN A 419 0.56 -13.92 -17.94
CA GLN A 419 -0.54 -13.12 -17.42
C GLN A 419 -0.54 -11.69 -17.98
N GLN A 420 0.61 -11.02 -18.03
CA GLN A 420 0.74 -9.68 -18.62
C GLN A 420 0.30 -9.63 -20.09
N LYS A 421 0.65 -10.64 -20.87
CA LYS A 421 0.18 -10.75 -22.25
C LYS A 421 -1.33 -10.96 -22.35
N ARG A 422 -1.91 -11.79 -21.46
CA ARG A 422 -3.35 -12.05 -21.39
C ARG A 422 -4.14 -10.81 -20.99
N PHE A 423 -3.61 -9.99 -20.07
CA PHE A 423 -4.28 -8.83 -19.53
C PHE A 423 -3.96 -7.52 -20.27
N ALA A 424 -3.20 -7.59 -21.38
CA ALA A 424 -2.84 -6.41 -22.16
C ALA A 424 -4.11 -5.63 -22.59
N GLY A 425 -4.12 -4.32 -22.29
CA GLY A 425 -5.28 -3.46 -22.57
C GLY A 425 -6.41 -3.51 -21.53
N THR A 426 -6.21 -4.21 -20.41
CA THR A 426 -7.15 -4.24 -19.27
C THR A 426 -6.49 -3.68 -18.01
N GLU A 427 -7.31 -3.41 -16.98
CA GLU A 427 -6.81 -3.02 -15.64
C GLU A 427 -6.46 -4.22 -14.75
N ILE A 428 -6.58 -5.45 -15.25
CA ILE A 428 -6.35 -6.68 -14.48
C ILE A 428 -4.84 -6.88 -14.31
N ARG A 429 -4.39 -7.01 -13.06
CA ARG A 429 -2.96 -7.15 -12.74
C ARG A 429 -2.53 -8.59 -12.42
N SER A 430 -3.48 -9.49 -12.09
CA SER A 430 -3.18 -10.88 -11.68
C SER A 430 -4.39 -11.80 -11.86
N ASN A 431 -4.16 -13.11 -11.88
CA ASN A 431 -5.25 -14.08 -12.03
C ASN A 431 -6.28 -14.02 -10.90
N SER A 432 -5.87 -13.70 -9.65
CA SER A 432 -6.81 -13.55 -8.54
C SER A 432 -7.81 -12.42 -8.75
N LYS A 433 -7.48 -11.43 -9.57
CA LYS A 433 -8.28 -10.24 -9.85
C LYS A 433 -9.15 -10.34 -11.11
N ILE A 434 -9.13 -11.47 -11.83
CA ILE A 434 -10.01 -11.66 -12.98
C ILE A 434 -11.48 -11.51 -12.53
N PRO A 435 -12.26 -10.56 -13.08
CA PRO A 435 -13.67 -10.43 -12.76
C PRO A 435 -14.47 -11.66 -13.23
N PRO A 436 -15.58 -12.02 -12.54
CA PRO A 436 -16.42 -13.16 -12.94
C PRO A 436 -16.87 -13.13 -14.41
N SER A 437 -17.13 -11.93 -14.96
CA SER A 437 -17.53 -11.74 -16.36
C SER A 437 -16.48 -12.18 -17.38
N TYR A 438 -15.19 -12.18 -17.03
CA TYR A 438 -14.08 -12.55 -17.91
C TYR A 438 -13.55 -13.97 -17.66
N LEU A 439 -14.04 -14.69 -16.63
CA LEU A 439 -13.52 -16.02 -16.29
C LEU A 439 -13.64 -17.02 -17.44
N HIS A 440 -14.76 -17.01 -18.17
CA HIS A 440 -14.97 -17.94 -19.27
C HIS A 440 -13.98 -17.72 -20.42
N GLU A 441 -13.65 -16.46 -20.71
CA GLU A 441 -12.73 -16.06 -21.76
C GLU A 441 -11.26 -16.29 -21.35
N MET A 442 -10.90 -15.86 -20.14
CA MET A 442 -9.51 -15.86 -19.67
C MET A 442 -9.05 -17.19 -19.06
N CYS A 443 -9.99 -18.09 -18.76
CA CYS A 443 -9.72 -19.40 -18.17
C CYS A 443 -10.21 -20.56 -19.07
N PRO A 444 -9.73 -20.69 -20.34
CA PRO A 444 -10.14 -21.79 -21.21
C PRO A 444 -9.69 -23.13 -20.62
N MET A 445 -10.57 -24.13 -20.73
CA MET A 445 -10.37 -25.49 -20.17
C MET A 445 -10.48 -26.53 -21.26
N ASP A 446 -9.70 -27.61 -21.16
CA ASP A 446 -9.93 -28.81 -21.98
C ASP A 446 -11.17 -29.58 -21.44
N GLU A 447 -11.68 -30.55 -22.24
CA GLU A 447 -12.88 -31.30 -21.88
C GLU A 447 -12.71 -32.13 -20.60
N ASN A 448 -11.51 -32.66 -20.35
CA ASN A 448 -11.22 -33.43 -19.14
C ASN A 448 -11.23 -32.54 -17.88
N ALA A 449 -10.77 -31.29 -18.00
CA ALA A 449 -10.81 -30.32 -16.93
C ALA A 449 -12.26 -29.88 -16.63
N LYS A 450 -13.08 -29.64 -17.66
CA LYS A 450 -14.51 -29.31 -17.52
C LYS A 450 -15.26 -30.42 -16.81
N GLN A 451 -15.06 -31.68 -17.23
CA GLN A 451 -15.71 -32.82 -16.61
C GLN A 451 -15.31 -32.96 -15.15
N MET A 452 -14.00 -32.86 -14.86
CA MET A 452 -13.52 -32.93 -13.48
C MET A 452 -14.09 -31.82 -12.60
N LEU A 453 -14.15 -30.60 -13.10
CA LEU A 453 -14.71 -29.46 -12.34
C LEU A 453 -16.21 -29.65 -12.09
N SER A 454 -16.99 -30.16 -13.08
CA SER A 454 -18.39 -30.51 -12.90
C SER A 454 -18.58 -31.59 -11.82
N ASP A 455 -17.80 -32.67 -11.89
CA ASP A 455 -17.85 -33.75 -10.90
C ASP A 455 -17.53 -33.25 -9.47
N CYS A 456 -16.55 -32.34 -9.35
CA CYS A 456 -16.19 -31.74 -8.07
C CYS A 456 -17.27 -30.78 -7.57
N PHE A 457 -17.90 -30.01 -8.46
CA PHE A 457 -18.97 -29.09 -8.11
C PHE A 457 -20.12 -29.84 -7.45
N ASP A 458 -20.60 -30.92 -8.07
CA ASP A 458 -21.70 -31.72 -7.58
C ASP A 458 -21.35 -32.48 -6.29
N LYS A 459 -20.20 -33.19 -6.27
CA LYS A 459 -19.75 -33.99 -5.11
C LYS A 459 -19.40 -33.18 -3.88
N MET A 460 -18.88 -31.97 -4.06
CA MET A 460 -18.43 -31.12 -2.94
C MET A 460 -19.48 -30.06 -2.57
N GLY A 461 -20.55 -29.87 -3.35
CA GLY A 461 -21.56 -28.85 -3.11
C GLY A 461 -20.95 -27.43 -3.15
N LEU A 462 -20.12 -27.15 -4.15
CA LEU A 462 -19.40 -25.89 -4.26
C LEU A 462 -20.37 -24.72 -4.51
N SER A 463 -20.12 -23.57 -3.89
CA SER A 463 -20.80 -22.32 -4.24
C SER A 463 -20.24 -21.72 -5.53
N ALA A 464 -21.00 -20.83 -6.18
CA ALA A 464 -20.52 -20.10 -7.36
C ALA A 464 -19.19 -19.36 -7.09
N ARG A 465 -19.05 -18.76 -5.90
CA ARG A 465 -17.79 -18.11 -5.50
C ARG A 465 -16.62 -19.10 -5.39
N ALA A 466 -16.86 -20.31 -4.87
CA ALA A 466 -15.83 -21.35 -4.80
C ALA A 466 -15.42 -21.83 -6.20
N TYR A 467 -16.38 -21.95 -7.11
CA TYR A 467 -16.14 -22.26 -8.52
C TYR A 467 -15.22 -21.22 -9.17
N ASP A 468 -15.55 -19.94 -9.07
CA ASP A 468 -14.73 -18.86 -9.63
C ASP A 468 -13.29 -18.89 -9.13
N ARG A 469 -13.09 -19.15 -7.83
CA ARG A 469 -11.75 -19.23 -7.23
C ARG A 469 -10.95 -20.43 -7.69
N ILE A 470 -11.61 -21.60 -7.77
CA ILE A 470 -10.96 -22.79 -8.31
C ILE A 470 -10.46 -22.51 -9.73
N LEU A 471 -11.26 -21.83 -10.57
CA LEU A 471 -10.83 -21.46 -11.91
C LEU A 471 -9.63 -20.52 -11.92
N LYS A 472 -9.63 -19.48 -11.09
CA LYS A 472 -8.50 -18.54 -10.98
C LYS A 472 -7.21 -19.21 -10.54
N VAL A 473 -7.30 -20.10 -9.53
CA VAL A 473 -6.16 -20.86 -9.03
C VAL A 473 -5.69 -21.86 -10.08
N ALA A 474 -6.62 -22.58 -10.72
CA ALA A 474 -6.29 -23.53 -11.81
C ALA A 474 -5.63 -22.81 -13.00
N ARG A 475 -6.10 -21.60 -13.35
CA ARG A 475 -5.45 -20.78 -14.39
C ARG A 475 -4.00 -20.46 -14.00
N THR A 476 -3.74 -20.16 -12.74
CA THR A 476 -2.39 -19.89 -12.24
C THR A 476 -1.50 -21.15 -12.28
N CYS A 477 -2.05 -22.32 -11.93
CA CYS A 477 -1.34 -23.61 -12.06
C CYS A 477 -0.97 -23.88 -13.54
N ALA A 478 -1.90 -23.62 -14.46
CA ALA A 478 -1.65 -23.78 -15.89
C ALA A 478 -0.61 -22.79 -16.42
N ASP A 479 -0.61 -21.53 -15.95
CA ASP A 479 0.42 -20.53 -16.31
C ASP A 479 1.82 -20.96 -15.82
N LEU A 480 1.94 -21.49 -14.60
CA LEU A 480 3.20 -22.02 -14.07
C LEU A 480 3.72 -23.21 -14.85
N SER A 481 2.81 -24.02 -15.42
CA SER A 481 3.17 -25.13 -16.31
C SER A 481 3.34 -24.72 -17.79
N GLY A 482 3.19 -23.45 -18.13
CA GLY A 482 3.28 -22.92 -19.49
C GLY A 482 2.15 -23.37 -20.41
N SER A 483 0.98 -23.76 -19.86
CA SER A 483 -0.16 -24.26 -20.64
C SER A 483 -1.12 -23.13 -21.00
N GLU A 484 -1.53 -23.05 -22.27
CA GLU A 484 -2.54 -22.10 -22.74
C GLU A 484 -3.94 -22.41 -22.20
N VAL A 485 -4.26 -23.70 -22.01
CA VAL A 485 -5.54 -24.17 -21.49
C VAL A 485 -5.37 -24.82 -20.13
N ILE A 486 -6.38 -24.69 -19.28
CA ILE A 486 -6.43 -25.38 -17.99
C ILE A 486 -6.69 -26.87 -18.23
N ARG A 487 -5.84 -27.72 -17.66
CA ARG A 487 -5.90 -29.16 -17.77
C ARG A 487 -6.48 -29.80 -16.49
N ARG A 488 -6.84 -31.06 -16.59
CA ARG A 488 -7.35 -31.83 -15.45
C ARG A 488 -6.46 -31.74 -14.19
N GLN A 489 -5.13 -31.78 -14.34
CA GLN A 489 -4.19 -31.69 -13.23
C GLN A 489 -4.23 -30.30 -12.53
N ASP A 490 -4.47 -29.24 -13.28
CA ASP A 490 -4.56 -27.88 -12.74
C ASP A 490 -5.83 -27.72 -11.88
N ILE A 491 -6.95 -28.28 -12.35
CA ILE A 491 -8.20 -28.37 -11.57
C ILE A 491 -7.98 -29.21 -10.32
N SER A 492 -7.31 -30.37 -10.43
CA SER A 492 -7.01 -31.22 -9.27
C SER A 492 -6.23 -30.46 -8.20
N SER A 493 -5.19 -29.73 -8.59
CA SER A 493 -4.39 -28.91 -7.68
C SER A 493 -5.24 -27.82 -7.00
N ALA A 494 -6.03 -27.09 -7.78
CA ALA A 494 -6.88 -26.01 -7.27
C ALA A 494 -7.97 -26.53 -6.30
N VAL A 495 -8.59 -27.68 -6.60
CA VAL A 495 -9.57 -28.32 -5.72
C VAL A 495 -8.93 -28.81 -4.42
N ASN A 496 -7.71 -29.37 -4.49
CA ASN A 496 -6.97 -29.80 -3.31
C ASN A 496 -6.69 -28.64 -2.36
N PHE A 497 -6.41 -27.43 -2.87
CA PHE A 497 -6.24 -26.23 -2.05
C PHE A 497 -7.54 -25.74 -1.38
N ARG A 498 -8.67 -26.34 -1.65
CA ARG A 498 -9.96 -26.06 -1.00
C ARG A 498 -10.52 -27.25 -0.19
N SER A 499 -9.81 -28.36 -0.16
CA SER A 499 -10.25 -29.57 0.56
C SER A 499 -10.45 -29.36 2.07
N LEU A 500 -9.74 -28.38 2.65
CA LEU A 500 -9.79 -28.05 4.08
C LEU A 500 -11.09 -27.35 4.49
N ASP A 501 -11.81 -26.70 3.57
CA ASP A 501 -13.15 -26.15 3.83
C ASP A 501 -14.08 -27.24 4.39
N ARG A 502 -14.04 -28.43 3.81
CA ARG A 502 -14.85 -29.55 4.25
C ARG A 502 -14.33 -30.20 5.53
N LYS A 503 -13.00 -30.30 5.68
CA LYS A 503 -12.35 -30.91 6.84
C LYS A 503 -12.63 -30.11 8.13
N TYR A 504 -12.53 -28.79 8.08
CA TYR A 504 -12.60 -27.94 9.27
C TYR A 504 -13.95 -27.23 9.43
N TRP A 505 -14.63 -26.88 8.37
CA TRP A 505 -15.89 -26.11 8.40
C TRP A 505 -17.09 -26.87 7.80
N GLY A 506 -16.90 -28.07 7.27
CA GLY A 506 -17.98 -28.87 6.64
C GLY A 506 -18.78 -29.75 7.59
N ALA A 507 -18.39 -29.92 8.83
CA ALA A 507 -19.08 -30.73 9.83
C ALA A 507 -20.23 -29.95 10.47
N GLY A 508 -21.38 -29.91 9.80
CA GLY A 508 -22.59 -29.22 10.28
C GLY A 508 -23.81 -29.54 9.43
N LYS A 509 -23.98 -30.83 9.03
CA LYS A 509 -25.28 -31.38 8.57
C LYS A 509 -25.54 -32.67 9.31
#